data_787164a84517a16de0123c6bff13803e
#
_entry.id   787164a84517a16de0123c6bff13803e
#
_cell.length_a   1.000
_cell.length_b   1.000
_cell.length_c   1.000
_cell.angle_alpha   90.00
_cell.angle_beta   90.00
_cell.angle_gamma   90.00
#
_symmetry.space_group_name_H-M   'P 1'
#
loop_
_entity.id
_entity.type
_entity.pdbx_description
1 polymer ?
#
loop_
_entity_poly.entity_id
_entity_poly.type
_entity_poly.pdbx_seq_one_letter_code
_entity_poly.pdbx_strand_id
1 'polypeptide(L)'
;RVLFRSRQADKYKVPRMAYVNKMDIMGADFYRVVSMMRDRLKANAVPIQLPIGAEDTFRGIIDLVEMKAYVYYDDIGKDIRVEEIPDDMKELAEKYHGELLEAVAELDDDLLEKYLGGEELTQEEIKKCIRTATIANHIVPVVCGTSYRNKGVQKLLDAIVDYMPAPTDVPSIKGINPDTEE
;
A
#
# COMPACT_ATOMS: atom_id res chain seq x y z
N ARG A 1 14.45 11.84 9.91
CA ARG A 1 14.59 11.77 8.43
C ARG A 1 13.25 11.49 7.74
N VAL A 2 12.47 10.51 8.20
CA VAL A 2 11.15 10.18 7.58
C VAL A 2 10.19 11.37 7.63
N LEU A 3 10.05 12.01 8.79
CA LEU A 3 9.18 13.18 8.97
C LEU A 3 9.51 14.34 8.02
N PHE A 4 10.79 14.62 7.83
CA PHE A 4 11.24 15.68 6.92
C PHE A 4 10.90 15.35 5.46
N ARG A 5 11.20 14.12 5.02
CA ARG A 5 10.92 13.67 3.65
C ARG A 5 9.41 13.60 3.36
N SER A 6 8.62 13.15 4.32
CA SER A 6 7.17 13.12 4.18
C SER A 6 6.60 14.52 3.98
N ARG A 7 7.02 15.51 4.79
CA ARG A 7 6.60 16.91 4.62
C ARG A 7 7.03 17.51 3.28
N GLN A 8 8.20 17.14 2.77
CA GLN A 8 8.63 17.57 1.44
C GLN A 8 7.75 16.96 0.35
N ALA A 9 7.42 15.66 0.45
CA ALA A 9 6.52 15.00 -0.48
C ALA A 9 5.14 15.68 -0.50
N ASP A 10 4.59 16.04 0.68
CA ASP A 10 3.34 16.78 0.77
C ASP A 10 3.45 18.17 0.10
N LYS A 11 4.52 18.91 0.40
CA LYS A 11 4.75 20.25 -0.17
C LYS A 11 4.83 20.24 -1.69
N TYR A 12 5.50 19.24 -2.26
CA TYR A 12 5.70 19.11 -3.71
C TYR A 12 4.69 18.19 -4.39
N LYS A 13 3.68 17.71 -3.65
CA LYS A 13 2.64 16.79 -4.13
C LYS A 13 3.22 15.55 -4.83
N VAL A 14 4.24 14.96 -4.22
CA VAL A 14 4.90 13.75 -4.75
C VAL A 14 4.18 12.52 -4.19
N PRO A 15 3.60 11.67 -5.05
CA PRO A 15 3.01 10.40 -4.64
C PRO A 15 4.02 9.52 -3.92
N ARG A 16 3.57 8.81 -2.89
CA ARG A 16 4.44 7.94 -2.10
C ARG A 16 3.71 6.71 -1.60
N MET A 17 4.50 5.68 -1.38
CA MET A 17 4.10 4.43 -0.74
C MET A 17 4.97 4.20 0.48
N ALA A 18 4.46 3.55 1.50
CA ALA A 18 5.21 3.19 2.69
C ALA A 18 5.45 1.68 2.75
N TYR A 19 6.69 1.29 2.98
CA TYR A 19 7.07 -0.09 3.22
C TYR A 19 7.51 -0.25 4.68
N VAL A 20 6.71 -0.96 5.48
CA VAL A 20 7.04 -1.30 6.87
C VAL A 20 8.00 -2.49 6.85
N ASN A 21 9.28 -2.16 6.88
CA ASN A 21 10.37 -3.11 6.78
C ASN A 21 10.75 -3.71 8.15
N LYS A 22 11.51 -4.79 8.12
CA LYS A 22 12.04 -5.46 9.32
C LYS A 22 10.94 -6.05 10.21
N MET A 23 9.92 -6.64 9.60
CA MET A 23 8.84 -7.28 10.34
C MET A 23 9.29 -8.52 11.13
N ASP A 24 10.50 -9.03 10.86
CA ASP A 24 11.15 -10.16 11.52
C ASP A 24 12.02 -9.78 12.74
N ILE A 25 12.12 -8.49 13.06
CA ILE A 25 12.97 -8.00 14.15
C ILE A 25 12.14 -7.77 15.41
N MET A 26 12.75 -8.00 16.57
CA MET A 26 12.15 -7.74 17.88
C MET A 26 11.63 -6.30 17.98
N GLY A 27 10.39 -6.16 18.44
CA GLY A 27 9.68 -4.87 18.53
C GLY A 27 8.97 -4.46 17.24
N ALA A 28 8.92 -5.32 16.22
CA ALA A 28 8.16 -5.07 15.01
C ALA A 28 6.64 -5.01 15.32
N ASP A 29 6.01 -3.90 14.97
CA ASP A 29 4.59 -3.67 15.16
C ASP A 29 4.05 -2.83 14.00
N PHE A 30 3.45 -3.52 13.04
CA PHE A 30 2.89 -2.91 11.83
C PHE A 30 1.79 -1.88 12.15
N TYR A 31 0.86 -2.25 13.00
CA TYR A 31 -0.32 -1.43 13.30
C TYR A 31 0.08 -0.14 14.04
N ARG A 32 1.03 -0.23 14.94
CA ARG A 32 1.63 0.93 15.60
C ARG A 32 2.29 1.87 14.61
N VAL A 33 3.03 1.33 13.62
CA VAL A 33 3.67 2.16 12.58
C VAL A 33 2.61 2.87 11.75
N VAL A 34 1.55 2.19 11.32
CA VAL A 34 0.43 2.80 10.59
C VAL A 34 -0.23 3.92 11.40
N SER A 35 -0.53 3.67 12.69
CA SER A 35 -1.06 4.70 13.60
C SER A 35 -0.12 5.89 13.71
N MET A 36 1.19 5.67 13.87
CA MET A 36 2.17 6.75 13.90
C MET A 36 2.25 7.56 12.60
N MET A 37 2.05 6.93 11.46
CA MET A 37 1.97 7.64 10.18
C MET A 37 0.75 8.56 10.13
N ARG A 38 -0.40 8.08 10.58
CA ARG A 38 -1.63 8.88 10.69
C ARG A 38 -1.47 10.03 11.69
N ASP A 39 -0.97 9.74 12.88
CA ASP A 39 -0.91 10.71 13.98
C ASP A 39 0.20 11.75 13.82
N ARG A 40 1.43 11.32 13.51
CA ARG A 40 2.62 12.17 13.48
C ARG A 40 2.91 12.78 12.13
N LEU A 41 2.65 12.04 11.04
CA LEU A 41 2.88 12.52 9.67
C LEU A 41 1.64 13.16 9.07
N LYS A 42 0.46 12.98 9.69
CA LYS A 42 -0.84 13.37 9.15
C LYS A 42 -1.09 12.80 7.76
N ALA A 43 -0.46 11.67 7.46
CA ALA A 43 -0.62 10.97 6.21
C ALA A 43 -1.88 10.10 6.26
N ASN A 44 -2.66 10.09 5.20
CA ASN A 44 -3.74 9.14 5.04
C ASN A 44 -3.15 7.77 4.67
N ALA A 45 -2.56 7.11 5.68
CA ALA A 45 -1.90 5.81 5.53
C ALA A 45 -2.96 4.70 5.48
N VAL A 46 -3.06 4.04 4.33
CA VAL A 46 -4.04 2.98 4.09
C VAL A 46 -3.30 1.67 3.84
N PRO A 47 -3.40 0.69 4.74
CA PRO A 47 -2.86 -0.64 4.49
C PRO A 47 -3.49 -1.29 3.27
N ILE A 48 -2.66 -1.79 2.36
CA ILE A 48 -3.06 -2.65 1.25
C ILE A 48 -2.58 -4.09 1.47
N GLN A 49 -1.80 -4.29 2.52
CA GLN A 49 -1.33 -5.59 2.99
C GLN A 49 -1.35 -5.62 4.52
N LEU A 50 -1.51 -6.81 5.09
CA LEU A 50 -1.32 -7.06 6.52
C LEU A 50 -0.23 -8.11 6.73
N PRO A 51 0.58 -8.01 7.79
CA PRO A 51 1.56 -9.04 8.12
C PRO A 51 0.90 -10.26 8.74
N ILE A 52 1.39 -11.44 8.39
CA ILE A 52 1.06 -12.70 9.07
C ILE A 52 2.14 -12.97 10.10
N GLY A 53 1.82 -12.72 11.37
CA GLY A 53 2.79 -12.74 12.46
C GLY A 53 3.66 -11.48 12.52
N ALA A 54 4.52 -11.45 13.50
CA ALA A 54 5.52 -10.40 13.72
C ALA A 54 6.76 -11.01 14.40
N GLU A 55 7.87 -10.31 14.32
CA GLU A 55 9.14 -10.77 14.89
C GLU A 55 9.54 -12.15 14.35
N ASP A 56 9.84 -13.10 15.22
CA ASP A 56 10.22 -14.49 14.86
C ASP A 56 9.07 -15.29 14.25
N THR A 57 7.82 -14.87 14.47
CA THR A 57 6.61 -15.49 13.89
C THR A 57 6.22 -14.91 12.53
N PHE A 58 6.93 -13.88 12.03
CA PHE A 58 6.63 -13.29 10.73
C PHE A 58 6.90 -14.28 9.60
N ARG A 59 5.82 -14.72 8.95
CA ARG A 59 5.88 -15.78 7.92
C ARG A 59 5.28 -15.39 6.58
N GLY A 60 4.63 -14.23 6.46
CA GLY A 60 3.99 -13.85 5.22
C GLY A 60 3.18 -12.57 5.32
N ILE A 61 2.41 -12.33 4.29
CA ILE A 61 1.52 -11.19 4.17
C ILE A 61 0.14 -11.60 3.67
N ILE A 62 -0.88 -10.85 4.04
CA ILE A 62 -2.20 -10.90 3.43
C ILE A 62 -2.29 -9.75 2.43
N ASP A 63 -2.64 -10.03 1.20
CA ASP A 63 -2.98 -9.04 0.19
C ASP A 63 -4.47 -8.68 0.34
N LEU A 64 -4.76 -7.44 0.69
CA LEU A 64 -6.12 -6.97 0.95
C LEU A 64 -6.93 -6.71 -0.34
N VAL A 65 -6.27 -6.61 -1.48
CA VAL A 65 -6.96 -6.47 -2.77
C VAL A 65 -7.44 -7.83 -3.28
N GLU A 66 -6.56 -8.82 -3.22
CA GLU A 66 -6.83 -10.19 -3.67
C GLU A 66 -7.55 -11.02 -2.60
N MET A 67 -7.50 -10.59 -1.33
CA MET A 67 -7.99 -11.34 -0.16
C MET A 67 -7.38 -12.74 -0.09
N LYS A 68 -6.05 -12.81 -0.27
CA LYS A 68 -5.25 -14.03 -0.23
C LYS A 68 -4.03 -13.85 0.66
N ALA A 69 -3.53 -14.97 1.21
CA ALA A 69 -2.31 -15.01 1.98
C ALA A 69 -1.13 -15.47 1.12
N TYR A 70 -0.01 -14.76 1.24
CA TYR A 70 1.27 -15.11 0.63
C TYR A 70 2.22 -15.54 1.74
N VAL A 71 2.41 -16.86 1.89
CA VAL A 71 3.15 -17.46 2.98
C VAL A 71 4.50 -17.96 2.49
N TYR A 72 5.56 -17.64 3.24
CA TYR A 72 6.92 -18.03 2.93
C TYR A 72 7.31 -19.26 3.75
N TYR A 73 7.74 -20.32 3.08
CA TYR A 73 8.12 -21.60 3.68
C TYR A 73 9.64 -21.78 3.81
N ASP A 74 10.40 -20.76 3.41
CA ASP A 74 11.86 -20.74 3.55
C ASP A 74 12.32 -19.42 4.19
N ASP A 75 13.59 -19.37 4.59
CA ASP A 75 14.19 -18.19 5.23
C ASP A 75 14.75 -17.15 4.25
N ILE A 76 14.74 -17.46 2.96
CA ILE A 76 15.32 -16.61 1.91
C ILE A 76 14.29 -16.06 0.92
N GLY A 77 13.01 -16.29 1.19
CA GLY A 77 11.89 -15.73 0.42
C GLY A 77 11.77 -16.25 -1.01
N LYS A 78 12.12 -17.53 -1.24
CA LYS A 78 12.00 -18.19 -2.56
C LYS A 78 10.77 -19.10 -2.66
N ASP A 79 10.45 -19.84 -1.58
CA ASP A 79 9.27 -20.71 -1.55
C ASP A 79 8.08 -19.88 -1.03
N ILE A 80 7.35 -19.30 -1.98
CA ILE A 80 6.14 -18.49 -1.71
C ILE A 80 4.94 -19.31 -2.14
N ARG A 81 3.98 -19.47 -1.24
CA ARG A 81 2.71 -20.14 -1.55
C ARG A 81 1.54 -19.21 -1.32
N VAL A 82 0.59 -19.26 -2.26
CA VAL A 82 -0.67 -18.52 -2.13
C VAL A 82 -1.68 -19.44 -1.45
N GLU A 83 -2.22 -18.96 -0.34
CA GLU A 83 -3.12 -19.74 0.51
C GLU A 83 -4.34 -18.89 0.89
N GLU A 84 -5.34 -19.54 1.46
CA GLU A 84 -6.46 -18.84 2.09
C GLU A 84 -5.97 -18.08 3.33
N ILE A 85 -6.65 -16.98 3.64
CA ILE A 85 -6.36 -16.19 4.84
C ILE A 85 -6.54 -17.07 6.08
N PRO A 86 -5.58 -17.10 7.02
CA PRO A 86 -5.72 -17.82 8.28
C PRO A 86 -7.01 -17.44 9.01
N ASP A 87 -7.69 -18.41 9.59
CA ASP A 87 -9.01 -18.21 10.21
C ASP A 87 -9.01 -17.15 11.32
N ASP A 88 -7.93 -17.08 12.09
CA ASP A 88 -7.71 -16.09 13.15
C ASP A 88 -7.46 -14.67 12.62
N MET A 89 -7.23 -14.51 11.31
CA MET A 89 -6.99 -13.21 10.67
C MET A 89 -8.11 -12.79 9.71
N LYS A 90 -9.11 -13.63 9.46
CA LYS A 90 -10.18 -13.33 8.48
C LYS A 90 -10.95 -12.07 8.86
N GLU A 91 -11.42 -11.97 10.09
CA GLU A 91 -12.16 -10.79 10.57
C GLU A 91 -11.33 -9.50 10.45
N LEU A 92 -10.04 -9.59 10.81
CA LEU A 92 -9.14 -8.46 10.70
C LEU A 92 -8.90 -8.06 9.23
N ALA A 93 -8.72 -9.04 8.36
CA ALA A 93 -8.53 -8.81 6.93
C ALA A 93 -9.77 -8.19 6.28
N GLU A 94 -10.97 -8.68 6.61
CA GLU A 94 -12.24 -8.11 6.15
C GLU A 94 -12.42 -6.67 6.61
N LYS A 95 -12.10 -6.38 7.87
CA LYS A 95 -12.13 -5.01 8.40
C LYS A 95 -11.22 -4.08 7.61
N TYR A 96 -9.96 -4.45 7.43
CA TYR A 96 -9.00 -3.60 6.69
C TYR A 96 -9.28 -3.54 5.20
N HIS A 97 -9.86 -4.59 4.62
CA HIS A 97 -10.37 -4.55 3.25
C HIS A 97 -11.51 -3.53 3.12
N GLY A 98 -12.46 -3.52 4.05
CA GLY A 98 -13.52 -2.50 4.11
C GLY A 98 -12.97 -1.08 4.24
N GLU A 99 -12.04 -0.84 5.18
CA GLU A 99 -11.36 0.45 5.32
C GLU A 99 -10.63 0.89 4.04
N LEU A 100 -10.02 -0.05 3.32
CA LEU A 100 -9.38 0.21 2.02
C LEU A 100 -10.41 0.62 0.98
N LEU A 101 -11.50 -0.12 0.84
CA LEU A 101 -12.58 0.19 -0.12
C LEU A 101 -13.21 1.56 0.17
N GLU A 102 -13.50 1.87 1.42
CA GLU A 102 -14.00 3.18 1.82
C GLU A 102 -13.04 4.31 1.43
N ALA A 103 -11.75 4.14 1.72
CA ALA A 103 -10.74 5.17 1.45
C ALA A 103 -10.53 5.46 -0.04
N VAL A 104 -10.83 4.51 -0.94
CA VAL A 104 -10.61 4.68 -2.38
C VAL A 104 -11.91 4.92 -3.16
N ALA A 105 -13.05 4.42 -2.67
CA ALA A 105 -14.35 4.59 -3.34
C ALA A 105 -14.82 6.06 -3.31
N GLU A 106 -14.45 6.84 -2.29
CA GLU A 106 -14.79 8.27 -2.18
C GLU A 106 -14.30 9.12 -3.37
N LEU A 107 -13.38 8.60 -4.18
CA LEU A 107 -12.73 9.34 -5.28
C LEU A 107 -13.32 9.03 -6.66
N ASP A 108 -14.24 8.07 -6.75
CA ASP A 108 -14.88 7.65 -7.98
C ASP A 108 -16.37 7.42 -7.71
N ASP A 109 -17.21 8.33 -8.20
CA ASP A 109 -18.66 8.33 -7.95
C ASP A 109 -19.32 7.03 -8.41
N ASP A 110 -18.89 6.44 -9.53
CA ASP A 110 -19.44 5.18 -10.06
C ASP A 110 -19.12 4.00 -9.12
N LEU A 111 -17.92 4.00 -8.54
CA LEU A 111 -17.50 2.95 -7.63
C LEU A 111 -18.07 3.15 -6.22
N LEU A 112 -18.26 4.39 -5.82
CA LEU A 112 -18.96 4.71 -4.57
C LEU A 112 -20.41 4.23 -4.64
N GLU A 113 -21.09 4.43 -5.75
CA GLU A 113 -22.46 3.97 -5.96
C GLU A 113 -22.56 2.45 -5.93
N LYS A 114 -21.64 1.74 -6.59
CA LYS A 114 -21.54 0.27 -6.52
C LYS A 114 -21.29 -0.23 -5.10
N TYR A 115 -20.32 0.37 -4.40
CA TYR A 115 -19.98 -0.01 -3.03
C TYR A 115 -21.16 0.20 -2.08
N LEU A 116 -21.83 1.35 -2.15
CA LEU A 116 -23.03 1.64 -1.35
C LEU A 116 -24.24 0.77 -1.74
N GLY A 117 -24.31 0.36 -3.00
CA GLY A 117 -25.31 -0.58 -3.50
C GLY A 117 -25.09 -2.03 -3.03
N GLY A 118 -23.96 -2.31 -2.37
CA GLY A 118 -23.60 -3.66 -1.90
C GLY A 118 -23.10 -4.58 -3.02
N GLU A 119 -22.69 -4.02 -4.15
CA GLU A 119 -22.07 -4.77 -5.23
C GLU A 119 -20.58 -5.03 -4.91
N GLU A 120 -20.11 -6.24 -5.21
CA GLU A 120 -18.68 -6.55 -5.06
C GLU A 120 -17.87 -5.86 -6.15
N LEU A 121 -16.84 -5.12 -5.73
CA LEU A 121 -15.87 -4.52 -6.65
C LEU A 121 -14.89 -5.57 -7.16
N THR A 122 -14.58 -5.53 -8.44
CA THR A 122 -13.54 -6.40 -9.00
C THR A 122 -12.15 -5.97 -8.54
N GLN A 123 -11.20 -6.90 -8.53
CA GLN A 123 -9.81 -6.59 -8.17
C GLN A 123 -9.21 -5.49 -9.07
N GLU A 124 -9.56 -5.48 -10.36
CA GLU A 124 -9.10 -4.48 -11.32
C GLU A 124 -9.65 -3.09 -11.00
N GLU A 125 -10.92 -2.99 -10.62
CA GLU A 125 -11.54 -1.74 -10.18
C GLU A 125 -10.86 -1.22 -8.91
N ILE A 126 -10.64 -2.09 -7.91
CA ILE A 126 -9.95 -1.74 -6.67
C ILE A 126 -8.52 -1.25 -6.96
N LYS A 127 -7.75 -1.97 -7.78
CA LYS A 127 -6.39 -1.59 -8.19
C LYS A 127 -6.36 -0.22 -8.88
N LYS A 128 -7.28 0.01 -9.80
CA LYS A 128 -7.41 1.31 -10.49
C LYS A 128 -7.68 2.45 -9.50
N CYS A 129 -8.56 2.22 -8.53
CA CYS A 129 -8.88 3.22 -7.51
C CYS A 129 -7.69 3.51 -6.59
N ILE A 130 -6.98 2.48 -6.12
CA ILE A 130 -5.78 2.65 -5.31
C ILE A 130 -4.74 3.47 -6.07
N ARG A 131 -4.52 3.17 -7.36
CA ARG A 131 -3.61 3.92 -8.22
C ARG A 131 -4.01 5.38 -8.33
N THR A 132 -5.27 5.65 -8.69
CA THR A 132 -5.80 7.01 -8.81
C THR A 132 -5.65 7.79 -7.50
N ALA A 133 -6.04 7.20 -6.38
CA ALA A 133 -5.92 7.79 -5.05
C ALA A 133 -4.46 8.08 -4.66
N THR A 134 -3.54 7.17 -5.02
CA THR A 134 -2.12 7.31 -4.73
C THR A 134 -1.49 8.45 -5.55
N ILE A 135 -1.75 8.47 -6.86
CA ILE A 135 -1.24 9.51 -7.77
C ILE A 135 -1.77 10.90 -7.39
N ALA A 136 -3.04 10.97 -6.98
CA ALA A 136 -3.67 12.20 -6.51
C ALA A 136 -3.21 12.62 -5.09
N ASN A 137 -2.36 11.84 -4.41
CA ASN A 137 -1.92 12.06 -3.02
C ASN A 137 -3.06 12.02 -1.98
N HIS A 138 -4.17 11.36 -2.27
CA HIS A 138 -5.26 11.17 -1.31
C HIS A 138 -4.93 10.11 -0.27
N ILE A 139 -4.23 9.06 -0.68
CA ILE A 139 -3.78 7.99 0.21
C ILE A 139 -2.27 7.77 0.12
N VAL A 140 -1.72 7.15 1.16
CA VAL A 140 -0.38 6.57 1.17
C VAL A 140 -0.55 5.07 1.37
N PRO A 141 -0.46 4.25 0.30
CA PRO A 141 -0.54 2.80 0.44
C PRO A 141 0.56 2.28 1.37
N VAL A 142 0.20 1.37 2.26
CA VAL A 142 1.16 0.78 3.20
C VAL A 142 1.27 -0.72 2.93
N VAL A 143 2.48 -1.16 2.71
CA VAL A 143 2.87 -2.56 2.53
C VAL A 143 3.89 -2.95 3.58
N CYS A 144 4.14 -4.24 3.77
CA CYS A 144 5.04 -4.72 4.82
C CYS A 144 5.91 -5.90 4.36
N GLY A 145 6.97 -6.16 5.13
CA GLY A 145 7.85 -7.29 4.88
C GLY A 145 9.18 -7.19 5.60
N THR A 146 10.10 -8.03 5.20
CA THR A 146 11.51 -7.99 5.60
C THR A 146 12.41 -8.14 4.38
N SER A 147 13.00 -7.03 3.96
CA SER A 147 13.81 -6.99 2.74
C SER A 147 15.09 -7.84 2.85
N TYR A 148 15.67 -7.94 4.05
CA TYR A 148 16.87 -8.75 4.27
C TYR A 148 16.63 -10.24 4.01
N ARG A 149 15.45 -10.75 4.33
CA ARG A 149 15.02 -12.14 4.08
C ARG A 149 14.23 -12.31 2.80
N ASN A 150 14.12 -11.26 2.00
CA ASN A 150 13.33 -11.23 0.76
C ASN A 150 11.85 -11.64 0.93
N LYS A 151 11.28 -11.48 2.13
CA LYS A 151 9.86 -11.78 2.41
C LYS A 151 9.02 -10.51 2.25
N GLY A 152 8.05 -10.53 1.34
CA GLY A 152 7.20 -9.37 0.99
C GLY A 152 7.79 -8.44 -0.07
N VAL A 153 9.00 -8.69 -0.57
CA VAL A 153 9.64 -7.84 -1.59
C VAL A 153 8.97 -7.99 -2.95
N GLN A 154 8.57 -9.19 -3.32
CA GLN A 154 7.89 -9.46 -4.60
C GLN A 154 6.59 -8.66 -4.69
N LYS A 155 5.76 -8.74 -3.66
CA LYS A 155 4.49 -8.00 -3.60
C LYS A 155 4.68 -6.49 -3.43
N LEU A 156 5.81 -6.03 -2.87
CA LEU A 156 6.18 -4.62 -2.89
C LEU A 156 6.49 -4.15 -4.32
N LEU A 157 7.22 -4.94 -5.09
CA LEU A 157 7.53 -4.60 -6.49
C LEU A 157 6.27 -4.57 -7.35
N ASP A 158 5.38 -5.54 -7.18
CA ASP A 158 4.07 -5.56 -7.84
C ASP A 158 3.26 -4.30 -7.49
N ALA A 159 3.21 -3.94 -6.20
CA ALA A 159 2.50 -2.75 -5.73
C ALA A 159 3.11 -1.43 -6.29
N ILE A 160 4.42 -1.37 -6.49
CA ILE A 160 5.06 -0.21 -7.14
C ILE A 160 4.59 -0.11 -8.58
N VAL A 161 4.57 -1.21 -9.32
CA VAL A 161 4.12 -1.25 -10.72
C VAL A 161 2.63 -0.91 -10.82
N ASP A 162 1.81 -1.46 -9.94
CA ASP A 162 0.36 -1.29 -9.97
C ASP A 162 -0.07 0.13 -9.54
N TYR A 163 0.57 0.73 -8.53
CA TYR A 163 0.02 1.90 -7.84
C TYR A 163 0.87 3.18 -7.94
N MET A 164 2.16 3.09 -8.24
CA MET A 164 2.99 4.30 -8.36
C MET A 164 2.91 4.90 -9.77
N PRO A 165 3.04 6.26 -9.89
CA PRO A 165 2.97 6.91 -11.19
C PRO A 165 4.14 6.50 -12.09
N ALA A 166 3.84 6.29 -13.37
CA ALA A 166 4.84 6.22 -14.42
C ALA A 166 5.23 7.64 -14.87
N PRO A 167 6.37 7.81 -15.54
CA PRO A 167 6.76 9.13 -16.09
C PRO A 167 5.71 9.77 -17.00
N THR A 168 4.85 8.95 -17.62
CA THR A 168 3.75 9.41 -18.49
C THR A 168 2.55 9.93 -17.71
N ASP A 169 2.40 9.59 -16.43
CA ASP A 169 1.32 10.07 -15.56
C ASP A 169 1.63 11.46 -14.98
N VAL A 170 2.89 11.90 -15.08
CA VAL A 170 3.32 13.20 -14.55
C VAL A 170 3.33 14.22 -15.68
N PRO A 171 2.68 15.39 -15.51
CA PRO A 171 2.71 16.43 -16.53
C PRO A 171 4.15 16.89 -16.79
N SER A 172 4.48 17.13 -18.06
CA SER A 172 5.79 17.62 -18.44
C SER A 172 6.10 18.98 -17.80
N ILE A 173 7.31 19.13 -17.29
CA ILE A 173 7.79 20.42 -16.80
C ILE A 173 7.97 21.34 -18.01
N LYS A 174 7.22 22.44 -18.05
CA LYS A 174 7.42 23.50 -19.05
C LYS A 174 8.62 24.33 -18.63
N GLY A 175 9.64 24.33 -19.44
CA GLY A 175 10.79 25.21 -19.31
C GLY A 175 10.71 26.33 -20.35
N ILE A 176 11.33 27.45 -20.07
CA ILE A 176 11.54 28.53 -21.06
C ILE A 176 12.87 28.23 -21.74
N ASN A 177 12.86 28.19 -23.07
CA ASN A 177 14.10 28.08 -23.85
C ASN A 177 14.90 29.39 -23.66
N PRO A 178 16.13 29.34 -23.11
CA PRO A 178 16.88 30.55 -22.84
C PRO A 178 17.28 31.33 -24.11
N ASP A 179 17.24 30.68 -25.30
CA ASP A 179 17.61 31.31 -26.56
C ASP A 179 16.43 31.93 -27.32
N THR A 180 15.22 31.44 -27.09
CA THR A 180 14.00 31.89 -27.79
C THR A 180 12.98 32.59 -26.90
N GLU A 181 13.16 32.50 -25.57
CA GLU A 181 12.22 32.98 -24.53
C GLU A 181 10.79 32.39 -24.64
N GLU A 182 10.60 31.28 -25.39
CA GLU A 182 9.34 30.53 -25.58
C GLU A 182 9.31 29.25 -24.76
#